data_4d9f1212ae71348aac46ddc62493e80d
#
_entry.id   4d9f1212ae71348aac46ddc62493e80d
#
_cell.length_a   1.000
_cell.length_b   1.000
_cell.length_c   1.000
_cell.angle_alpha   90.00
_cell.angle_beta   90.00
_cell.angle_gamma   90.00
#
_symmetry.space_group_name_H-M   'P 1'
#
loop_
_entity.id
_entity.type
_entity.pdbx_description
1 polymer ?
#
loop_
_entity_poly.entity_id
_entity_poly.type
_entity_poly.pdbx_seq_one_letter_code
_entity_poly.pdbx_strand_id
1 'polypeptide(L)'
;AADDAAFAWAGLPPDSRLSRNLSVEEAYNEFKGKASAVMGLISTMAGMEGRKALVVASRSFSRRPGSEFGAARLDMAPLLEEISERANAAGVTIHTLFAAAWESEMPNVSDSRFSNPRIAGTAGVTRADDKKLNELSSLGTLSGRTGGVFFGTTMEASLFAERVASDLVHWYSIGYPLPAGAGGSAEVSVRVNRPGVTVRTRSGVVDRAPAQRIEDRVLANLFRMDENARLPIAVSSGEPRMEKKKRYVTTATVRV
;
A
#
# COMPACT_ATOMS: atom_id res chain seq x y z
N ALA A 1 16.50 -19.59 -4.72
CA ALA A 1 17.77 -19.49 -5.50
C ALA A 1 18.49 -18.14 -5.27
N ALA A 2 17.77 -17.01 -5.14
CA ALA A 2 18.39 -15.71 -4.81
C ALA A 2 18.77 -15.64 -3.32
N ASP A 3 17.93 -16.19 -2.46
CA ASP A 3 18.14 -16.21 -1.00
C ASP A 3 19.31 -17.12 -0.62
N ASP A 4 19.46 -18.27 -1.29
CA ASP A 4 20.60 -19.18 -1.06
C ASP A 4 21.97 -18.53 -1.34
N ALA A 5 22.00 -17.59 -2.31
CA ALA A 5 23.23 -16.88 -2.64
C ALA A 5 23.65 -15.85 -1.57
N ALA A 6 22.68 -15.20 -0.91
CA ALA A 6 22.95 -14.25 0.17
C ALA A 6 23.50 -14.94 1.42
N PHE A 7 23.03 -16.15 1.73
CA PHE A 7 23.53 -16.93 2.87
C PHE A 7 24.90 -17.57 2.61
N ALA A 8 25.19 -17.96 1.37
CA ALA A 8 26.49 -18.44 0.97
C ALA A 8 27.62 -17.42 1.20
N TRP A 9 27.30 -16.13 0.99
CA TRP A 9 28.24 -15.03 1.26
C TRP A 9 28.55 -14.87 2.75
N ALA A 10 27.57 -15.08 3.63
CA ALA A 10 27.78 -14.98 5.07
C ALA A 10 28.39 -16.23 5.71
N GLY A 11 28.60 -17.33 4.97
CA GLY A 11 29.12 -18.60 5.49
C GLY A 11 28.22 -19.29 6.52
N LEU A 12 26.94 -18.93 6.58
CA LEU A 12 25.97 -19.45 7.54
C LEU A 12 25.14 -20.58 6.91
N PRO A 13 24.91 -21.69 7.66
CA PRO A 13 23.99 -22.71 7.18
C PRO A 13 22.58 -22.15 7.03
N PRO A 14 21.84 -22.49 5.95
CA PRO A 14 20.52 -21.92 5.63
C PRO A 14 19.47 -22.12 6.73
N ASP A 15 19.63 -23.13 7.58
CA ASP A 15 18.72 -23.43 8.70
C ASP A 15 19.19 -22.91 10.06
N SER A 16 20.25 -22.11 10.11
CA SER A 16 20.70 -21.54 11.37
C SER A 16 19.67 -20.53 11.94
N ARG A 17 19.63 -20.38 13.27
CA ARG A 17 18.77 -19.36 13.90
C ARG A 17 19.12 -17.95 13.42
N LEU A 18 20.39 -17.71 13.14
CA LEU A 18 20.87 -16.40 12.70
C LEU A 18 20.39 -16.10 11.27
N SER A 19 20.49 -17.07 10.33
CA SER A 19 19.99 -16.89 8.97
C SER A 19 18.48 -16.63 8.94
N ARG A 20 17.73 -17.37 9.75
CA ARG A 20 16.27 -17.13 9.89
C ARG A 20 15.94 -15.74 10.44
N ASN A 21 16.68 -15.28 11.44
CA ASN A 21 16.47 -13.93 12.00
C ASN A 21 16.79 -12.84 10.97
N LEU A 22 17.85 -13.00 10.19
CA LEU A 22 18.20 -12.06 9.11
C LEU A 22 17.11 -12.01 8.03
N SER A 23 16.59 -13.15 7.62
CA SER A 23 15.49 -13.21 6.64
C SER A 23 14.18 -12.58 7.16
N VAL A 24 13.90 -12.73 8.45
CA VAL A 24 12.75 -12.10 9.09
C VAL A 24 12.90 -10.57 9.14
N GLU A 25 14.09 -10.11 9.50
CA GLU A 25 14.39 -8.68 9.56
C GLU A 25 14.34 -8.03 8.17
N GLU A 26 14.88 -8.72 7.15
CA GLU A 26 14.80 -8.28 5.76
C GLU A 26 13.36 -8.16 5.26
N ALA A 27 12.54 -9.20 5.48
CA ALA A 27 11.13 -9.19 5.11
C ALA A 27 10.34 -8.08 5.84
N TYR A 28 10.68 -7.81 7.10
CA TYR A 28 10.10 -6.71 7.86
C TYR A 28 10.48 -5.34 7.29
N ASN A 29 11.76 -5.14 7.00
CA ASN A 29 12.25 -3.88 6.45
C ASN A 29 11.71 -3.63 5.04
N GLU A 30 11.60 -4.67 4.22
CA GLU A 30 10.95 -4.60 2.91
C GLU A 30 9.49 -4.16 3.04
N PHE A 31 8.73 -4.75 3.95
CA PHE A 31 7.36 -4.36 4.21
C PHE A 31 7.25 -2.90 4.63
N LYS A 32 8.08 -2.46 5.58
CA LYS A 32 8.11 -1.06 6.05
C LYS A 32 8.45 -0.09 4.94
N GLY A 33 9.41 -0.41 4.10
CA GLY A 33 9.77 0.40 2.94
C GLY A 33 8.59 0.58 1.98
N LYS A 34 7.89 -0.50 1.66
CA LYS A 34 6.70 -0.48 0.81
C LYS A 34 5.55 0.31 1.45
N ALA A 35 5.29 0.08 2.74
CA ALA A 35 4.27 0.80 3.48
C ALA A 35 4.54 2.32 3.49
N SER A 36 5.78 2.72 3.76
CA SER A 36 6.20 4.12 3.74
C SER A 36 6.02 4.76 2.35
N ALA A 37 6.36 4.04 1.28
CA ALA A 37 6.17 4.51 -0.09
C ALA A 37 4.67 4.73 -0.40
N VAL A 38 3.81 3.76 -0.02
CA VAL A 38 2.35 3.87 -0.21
C VAL A 38 1.80 5.06 0.59
N MET A 39 2.21 5.23 1.84
CA MET A 39 1.80 6.37 2.68
C MET A 39 2.27 7.71 2.12
N GLY A 40 3.48 7.77 1.58
CA GLY A 40 4.01 8.96 0.91
C GLY A 40 3.16 9.36 -0.30
N LEU A 41 2.81 8.40 -1.16
CA LEU A 41 1.91 8.63 -2.30
C LEU A 41 0.52 9.09 -1.85
N ILE A 42 -0.07 8.47 -0.82
CA ILE A 42 -1.35 8.88 -0.25
C ILE A 42 -1.29 10.34 0.22
N SER A 43 -0.22 10.73 0.91
CA SER A 43 -0.02 12.11 1.39
C SER A 43 0.08 13.09 0.23
N THR A 44 0.83 12.77 -0.82
CA THR A 44 0.92 13.59 -2.03
C THR A 44 -0.44 13.76 -2.71
N MET A 45 -1.25 12.69 -2.74
CA MET A 45 -2.57 12.73 -3.35
C MET A 45 -3.63 13.42 -2.49
N ALA A 46 -3.39 13.59 -1.19
CA ALA A 46 -4.40 14.05 -0.22
C ALA A 46 -5.03 15.40 -0.59
N GLY A 47 -4.21 16.35 -1.04
CA GLY A 47 -4.66 17.69 -1.44
C GLY A 47 -5.18 17.81 -2.86
N MET A 48 -5.10 16.77 -3.67
CA MET A 48 -5.62 16.78 -5.04
C MET A 48 -7.13 16.79 -5.03
N GLU A 49 -7.73 17.52 -5.96
CA GLU A 49 -9.19 17.54 -6.16
C GLU A 49 -9.66 16.31 -6.94
N GLY A 50 -10.94 15.95 -6.76
CA GLY A 50 -11.58 14.86 -7.48
C GLY A 50 -11.35 13.47 -6.88
N ARG A 51 -11.78 12.45 -7.63
CA ARG A 51 -11.62 11.05 -7.23
C ARG A 51 -10.18 10.63 -7.44
N LYS A 52 -9.64 9.96 -6.44
CA LYS A 52 -8.26 9.51 -6.41
C LYS A 52 -8.20 8.00 -6.31
N ALA A 53 -7.41 7.38 -7.18
CA ALA A 53 -7.15 5.95 -7.15
C ALA A 53 -5.65 5.69 -7.14
N LEU A 54 -5.22 4.82 -6.24
CA LEU A 54 -3.85 4.33 -6.16
C LEU A 54 -3.86 2.85 -6.51
N VAL A 55 -3.05 2.45 -7.47
CA VAL A 55 -2.84 1.05 -7.82
C VAL A 55 -1.57 0.55 -7.17
N VAL A 56 -1.70 -0.51 -6.37
CA VAL A 56 -0.58 -1.19 -5.72
C VAL A 56 -0.44 -2.57 -6.33
N ALA A 57 0.57 -2.77 -7.16
CA ALA A 57 0.96 -4.08 -7.68
C ALA A 57 2.16 -4.60 -6.87
N SER A 58 2.00 -5.71 -6.20
CA SER A 58 3.06 -6.27 -5.36
C SER A 58 3.02 -7.79 -5.32
N ARG A 59 4.22 -8.40 -5.25
CA ARG A 59 4.39 -9.84 -5.00
C ARG A 59 4.49 -10.18 -3.52
N SER A 60 4.95 -9.22 -2.71
CA SER A 60 5.23 -9.43 -1.30
C SER A 60 4.72 -8.25 -0.49
N PHE A 61 3.52 -8.40 0.04
CA PHE A 61 2.94 -7.42 0.97
C PHE A 61 2.33 -8.22 2.13
N SER A 62 3.20 -8.93 2.86
CA SER A 62 2.77 -9.92 3.85
C SER A 62 2.37 -9.27 5.16
N ARG A 63 1.18 -9.63 5.68
CA ARG A 63 0.74 -9.23 7.02
C ARG A 63 1.68 -9.76 8.12
N ARG A 64 2.26 -10.94 7.89
CA ARG A 64 3.16 -11.59 8.84
C ARG A 64 4.48 -11.90 8.16
N PRO A 65 5.34 -10.88 7.95
CA PRO A 65 6.63 -11.09 7.33
C PRO A 65 7.46 -12.09 8.15
N GLY A 66 8.07 -13.04 7.47
CA GLY A 66 8.88 -14.07 8.12
C GLY A 66 8.09 -15.20 8.78
N SER A 67 6.78 -15.29 8.60
CA SER A 67 5.96 -16.42 9.12
C SER A 67 6.44 -17.77 8.55
N GLU A 68 6.92 -17.78 7.32
CA GLU A 68 7.54 -18.93 6.66
C GLU A 68 8.79 -19.46 7.37
N PHE A 69 9.46 -18.61 8.15
CA PHE A 69 10.63 -18.98 8.97
C PHE A 69 10.26 -19.32 10.42
N GLY A 70 8.98 -19.40 10.74
CA GLY A 70 8.48 -19.67 12.10
C GLY A 70 8.47 -18.45 13.02
N ALA A 71 8.69 -17.25 12.49
CA ALA A 71 8.63 -15.99 13.25
C ALA A 71 7.21 -15.42 13.28
N ALA A 72 6.32 -16.10 13.97
CA ALA A 72 4.90 -15.68 14.09
C ALA A 72 4.68 -14.37 14.87
N ARG A 73 5.74 -13.66 15.26
CA ARG A 73 5.67 -12.53 16.22
C ARG A 73 5.44 -11.17 15.57
N LEU A 74 5.67 -11.04 14.28
CA LEU A 74 5.52 -9.76 13.58
C LEU A 74 4.16 -9.71 12.90
N ASP A 75 3.23 -8.96 13.46
CA ASP A 75 1.93 -8.67 12.84
C ASP A 75 1.89 -7.24 12.33
N MET A 76 1.81 -7.08 11.01
CA MET A 76 1.74 -5.77 10.34
C MET A 76 0.30 -5.26 10.19
N ALA A 77 -0.68 -5.92 10.81
CA ALA A 77 -2.07 -5.48 10.76
C ALA A 77 -2.25 -4.02 11.20
N PRO A 78 -1.60 -3.52 12.29
CA PRO A 78 -1.74 -2.12 12.67
C PRO A 78 -1.24 -1.15 11.58
N LEU A 79 -0.16 -1.50 10.88
CA LEU A 79 0.37 -0.66 9.81
C LEU A 79 -0.51 -0.69 8.55
N LEU A 80 -1.11 -1.84 8.23
CA LEU A 80 -2.11 -1.95 7.16
C LEU A 80 -3.37 -1.13 7.48
N GLU A 81 -3.76 -1.11 8.74
CA GLU A 81 -4.86 -0.30 9.23
C GLU A 81 -4.54 1.19 9.09
N GLU A 82 -3.38 1.63 9.54
CA GLU A 82 -2.90 3.00 9.39
C GLU A 82 -2.87 3.45 7.91
N ILE A 83 -2.38 2.62 6.99
CA ILE A 83 -2.42 2.91 5.55
C ILE A 83 -3.86 3.11 5.08
N SER A 84 -4.77 2.22 5.49
CA SER A 84 -6.18 2.28 5.09
C SER A 84 -6.88 3.53 5.64
N GLU A 85 -6.62 3.88 6.89
CA GLU A 85 -7.15 5.09 7.52
C GLU A 85 -6.63 6.36 6.85
N ARG A 86 -5.34 6.43 6.58
CA ARG A 86 -4.74 7.55 5.83
C ARG A 86 -5.32 7.68 4.43
N ALA A 87 -5.51 6.56 3.72
CA ALA A 87 -6.13 6.55 2.40
C ALA A 87 -7.58 7.05 2.47
N ASN A 88 -8.36 6.57 3.43
CA ASN A 88 -9.75 7.00 3.66
C ASN A 88 -9.82 8.49 3.99
N ALA A 89 -8.96 8.98 4.88
CA ALA A 89 -8.86 10.39 5.23
C ALA A 89 -8.46 11.27 4.02
N ALA A 90 -7.54 10.79 3.18
CA ALA A 90 -7.10 11.48 1.97
C ALA A 90 -8.11 11.39 0.81
N GLY A 91 -9.12 10.57 0.94
CA GLY A 91 -10.06 10.30 -0.14
C GLY A 91 -9.49 9.45 -1.27
N VAL A 92 -8.46 8.65 -0.99
CA VAL A 92 -7.81 7.75 -1.96
C VAL A 92 -8.41 6.35 -1.88
N THR A 93 -8.79 5.81 -3.03
CA THR A 93 -9.20 4.40 -3.15
C THR A 93 -7.98 3.59 -3.58
N ILE A 94 -7.65 2.52 -2.85
CA ILE A 94 -6.51 1.66 -3.17
C ILE A 94 -7.04 0.42 -3.90
N HIS A 95 -6.59 0.23 -5.13
CA HIS A 95 -6.78 -1.00 -5.90
C HIS A 95 -5.50 -1.83 -5.81
N THR A 96 -5.62 -3.12 -5.60
CA THR A 96 -4.45 -3.97 -5.40
C THR A 96 -4.42 -5.12 -6.38
N LEU A 97 -3.22 -5.41 -6.90
CA LEU A 97 -2.92 -6.50 -7.80
C LEU A 97 -1.79 -7.36 -7.21
N PHE A 98 -2.05 -8.64 -7.08
CA PHE A 98 -1.01 -9.59 -6.72
C PHE A 98 -0.18 -9.92 -7.98
N ALA A 99 1.04 -9.43 -8.01
CA ALA A 99 1.94 -9.48 -9.18
C ALA A 99 2.92 -10.67 -9.12
N ALA A 100 2.50 -11.83 -8.62
CA ALA A 100 3.32 -13.04 -8.71
C ALA A 100 3.30 -13.60 -10.13
N ALA A 101 4.45 -13.99 -10.63
CA ALA A 101 4.52 -14.71 -11.89
C ALA A 101 3.80 -16.06 -11.75
N TRP A 102 2.85 -16.30 -12.61
CA TRP A 102 2.01 -17.50 -12.63
C TRP A 102 2.80 -18.82 -12.76
N GLU A 103 3.99 -18.76 -13.34
CA GLU A 103 4.67 -19.93 -13.88
C GLU A 103 5.48 -20.76 -12.89
N SER A 104 5.76 -20.30 -11.68
CA SER A 104 6.78 -20.98 -10.87
C SER A 104 6.30 -21.65 -9.60
N GLU A 105 5.01 -21.57 -9.25
CA GLU A 105 4.55 -22.04 -7.94
C GLU A 105 3.33 -22.99 -7.95
N MET A 106 2.88 -23.44 -9.12
CA MET A 106 2.12 -24.68 -9.12
C MET A 106 3.12 -25.80 -8.80
N PRO A 107 2.98 -26.52 -7.67
CA PRO A 107 3.78 -27.69 -7.42
C PRO A 107 3.58 -28.61 -8.64
N ASN A 108 4.65 -28.84 -9.37
CA ASN A 108 4.61 -29.79 -10.48
C ASN A 108 4.24 -31.13 -9.84
N VAL A 109 3.02 -31.60 -10.09
CA VAL A 109 2.49 -32.86 -9.52
C VAL A 109 3.40 -34.06 -9.89
N SER A 110 4.26 -33.87 -10.90
CA SER A 110 5.31 -34.81 -11.29
C SER A 110 6.62 -34.65 -10.52
N ASP A 111 6.74 -33.67 -9.61
CA ASP A 111 7.94 -33.56 -8.77
C ASP A 111 7.98 -34.77 -7.81
N SER A 112 9.04 -35.54 -7.89
CA SER A 112 9.22 -36.82 -7.14
C SER A 112 9.11 -36.68 -5.61
N ARG A 113 9.09 -35.44 -5.10
CA ARG A 113 8.82 -35.11 -3.69
C ARG A 113 7.38 -35.37 -3.27
N PHE A 114 6.44 -35.36 -4.21
CA PHE A 114 5.02 -35.68 -3.94
C PHE A 114 4.69 -37.17 -4.06
N SER A 115 5.58 -37.96 -4.66
CA SER A 115 5.39 -39.41 -4.80
C SER A 115 5.73 -40.21 -3.56
N ASN A 116 6.29 -39.58 -2.51
CA ASN A 116 6.58 -40.25 -1.24
C ASN A 116 5.83 -39.58 -0.07
N PRO A 117 4.64 -40.10 0.32
CA PRO A 117 3.80 -39.50 1.38
C PRO A 117 4.46 -39.42 2.76
N ARG A 118 5.59 -40.11 2.95
CA ARG A 118 6.34 -40.11 4.22
C ARG A 118 7.44 -39.06 4.29
N ILE A 119 7.82 -38.44 3.14
CA ILE A 119 8.87 -37.42 3.05
C ILE A 119 8.31 -36.06 2.69
N ALA A 120 7.15 -36.02 2.05
CA ALA A 120 6.38 -34.80 1.90
C ALA A 120 5.89 -34.35 3.29
N GLY A 121 6.83 -33.87 4.09
CA GLY A 121 6.48 -33.21 5.33
C GLY A 121 5.51 -32.09 4.95
N THR A 122 4.25 -32.28 5.36
CA THR A 122 3.16 -31.30 5.24
C THR A 122 3.59 -29.85 5.58
N ALA A 123 4.70 -29.68 6.28
CA ALA A 123 5.27 -28.39 6.69
C ALA A 123 5.81 -27.52 5.56
N GLY A 124 6.24 -28.06 4.42
CA GLY A 124 6.78 -27.27 3.31
C GLY A 124 5.69 -26.69 2.41
N VAL A 125 4.69 -27.49 2.09
CA VAL A 125 3.52 -27.06 1.29
C VAL A 125 2.68 -26.07 2.08
N THR A 126 2.45 -26.34 3.37
CA THR A 126 1.71 -25.43 4.26
C THR A 126 2.38 -24.08 4.44
N ARG A 127 3.73 -24.00 4.48
CA ARG A 127 4.46 -22.73 4.62
C ARG A 127 4.37 -21.84 3.39
N ALA A 128 4.47 -22.40 2.20
CA ALA A 128 4.33 -21.66 0.95
C ALA A 128 2.89 -21.13 0.79
N ASP A 129 1.92 -21.98 1.13
CA ASP A 129 0.51 -21.60 1.09
C ASP A 129 0.18 -20.53 2.14
N ASP A 130 0.72 -20.64 3.35
CA ASP A 130 0.56 -19.65 4.41
C ASP A 130 1.15 -18.29 4.02
N LYS A 131 2.33 -18.27 3.39
CA LYS A 131 2.94 -17.06 2.86
C LYS A 131 2.04 -16.39 1.83
N LYS A 132 1.60 -17.16 0.83
CA LYS A 132 0.72 -16.68 -0.23
C LYS A 132 -0.61 -16.16 0.33
N LEU A 133 -1.24 -16.86 1.24
CA LEU A 133 -2.47 -16.45 1.91
C LEU A 133 -2.26 -15.14 2.69
N ASN A 134 -1.14 -14.98 3.39
CA ASN A 134 -0.79 -13.74 4.08
C ASN A 134 -0.65 -12.55 3.13
N GLU A 135 0.01 -12.74 2.00
CA GLU A 135 0.20 -11.70 0.97
C GLU A 135 -1.13 -11.30 0.33
N LEU A 136 -1.94 -12.30 -0.08
CA LEU A 136 -3.25 -12.06 -0.67
C LEU A 136 -4.20 -11.37 0.31
N SER A 137 -4.20 -11.79 1.60
CA SER A 137 -5.08 -11.22 2.62
C SER A 137 -4.74 -9.75 2.90
N SER A 138 -3.46 -9.38 2.89
CA SER A 138 -3.03 -7.99 3.10
C SER A 138 -3.46 -7.07 1.98
N LEU A 139 -3.25 -7.48 0.74
CA LEU A 139 -3.67 -6.74 -0.44
C LEU A 139 -5.21 -6.62 -0.49
N GLY A 140 -5.92 -7.73 -0.21
CA GLY A 140 -7.37 -7.73 -0.11
C GLY A 140 -7.89 -6.81 1.01
N THR A 141 -7.20 -6.74 2.14
CA THR A 141 -7.57 -5.85 3.25
C THR A 141 -7.42 -4.38 2.85
N LEU A 142 -6.31 -3.99 2.22
CA LEU A 142 -6.08 -2.61 1.77
C LEU A 142 -7.15 -2.16 0.78
N SER A 143 -7.43 -2.96 -0.23
CA SER A 143 -8.46 -2.63 -1.22
C SER A 143 -9.86 -2.63 -0.60
N GLY A 144 -10.22 -3.63 0.19
CA GLY A 144 -11.53 -3.76 0.81
C GLY A 144 -11.85 -2.59 1.75
N ARG A 145 -10.89 -2.18 2.60
CA ARG A 145 -11.08 -1.06 3.54
C ARG A 145 -11.18 0.31 2.85
N THR A 146 -10.63 0.46 1.65
CA THR A 146 -10.66 1.71 0.90
C THR A 146 -11.69 1.76 -0.23
N GLY A 147 -12.49 0.69 -0.36
CA GLY A 147 -13.51 0.54 -1.40
C GLY A 147 -12.96 0.23 -2.79
N GLY A 148 -11.73 -0.24 -2.85
CA GLY A 148 -11.06 -0.64 -4.09
C GLY A 148 -11.37 -2.06 -4.54
N VAL A 149 -10.62 -2.54 -5.51
CA VAL A 149 -10.71 -3.89 -6.07
C VAL A 149 -9.40 -4.62 -5.83
N PHE A 150 -9.51 -5.87 -5.42
CA PHE A 150 -8.39 -6.79 -5.30
C PHE A 150 -8.42 -7.81 -6.43
N PHE A 151 -7.27 -8.01 -7.08
CA PHE A 151 -7.07 -9.04 -8.09
C PHE A 151 -5.96 -10.01 -7.63
N GLY A 152 -6.39 -11.21 -7.35
CA GLY A 152 -5.56 -12.19 -6.62
C GLY A 152 -4.79 -13.17 -7.45
N THR A 153 -5.12 -13.55 -8.69
CA THR A 153 -4.33 -14.62 -9.34
C THR A 153 -4.58 -14.91 -10.81
N THR A 154 -5.75 -14.75 -11.38
CA THR A 154 -6.04 -15.36 -12.70
C THR A 154 -6.54 -14.40 -13.76
N MET A 155 -6.67 -13.14 -13.41
CA MET A 155 -7.17 -12.16 -14.37
C MET A 155 -6.03 -11.55 -15.16
N GLU A 156 -6.24 -11.38 -16.45
CA GLU A 156 -5.35 -10.61 -17.30
C GLU A 156 -5.24 -9.17 -16.78
N ALA A 157 -4.07 -8.57 -16.91
CA ALA A 157 -3.83 -7.19 -16.47
C ALA A 157 -4.78 -6.19 -17.16
N SER A 158 -5.23 -6.47 -18.36
CA SER A 158 -6.23 -5.70 -19.09
C SER A 158 -7.56 -5.61 -18.34
N LEU A 159 -8.06 -6.74 -17.84
CA LEU A 159 -9.32 -6.79 -17.05
C LEU A 159 -9.19 -6.00 -15.74
N PHE A 160 -8.02 -6.03 -15.12
CA PHE A 160 -7.74 -5.21 -13.94
C PHE A 160 -7.81 -3.71 -14.30
N ALA A 161 -7.12 -3.31 -15.37
CA ALA A 161 -7.10 -1.92 -15.82
C ALA A 161 -8.50 -1.43 -16.21
N GLU A 162 -9.27 -2.22 -16.94
CA GLU A 162 -10.66 -1.91 -17.29
C GLU A 162 -11.53 -1.75 -16.06
N ARG A 163 -11.36 -2.61 -15.06
CA ARG A 163 -12.12 -2.51 -13.81
C ARG A 163 -11.78 -1.25 -13.02
N VAL A 164 -10.50 -0.91 -12.91
CA VAL A 164 -10.06 0.33 -12.27
C VAL A 164 -10.58 1.55 -13.02
N ALA A 165 -10.48 1.55 -14.35
CA ALA A 165 -11.00 2.63 -15.21
C ALA A 165 -12.51 2.80 -15.03
N SER A 166 -13.27 1.68 -15.01
CA SER A 166 -14.71 1.70 -14.75
C SER A 166 -15.05 2.31 -13.39
N ASP A 167 -14.27 2.02 -12.35
CA ASP A 167 -14.46 2.56 -11.02
C ASP A 167 -14.18 4.06 -10.91
N LEU A 168 -13.31 4.58 -11.77
CA LEU A 168 -13.05 6.02 -11.85
C LEU A 168 -14.19 6.79 -12.50
N VAL A 169 -14.93 6.15 -13.39
CA VAL A 169 -16.03 6.78 -14.13
C VAL A 169 -17.40 6.57 -13.44
N HIS A 170 -17.63 5.38 -12.89
CA HIS A 170 -18.92 5.00 -12.31
C HIS A 170 -18.85 4.98 -10.78
N TRP A 171 -19.26 6.10 -10.17
CA TRP A 171 -19.27 6.23 -8.71
C TRP A 171 -20.34 7.19 -8.24
N TYR A 172 -20.74 7.06 -6.98
CA TYR A 172 -21.67 7.95 -6.32
C TYR A 172 -20.97 8.67 -5.16
N SER A 173 -21.20 9.97 -5.04
CA SER A 173 -20.79 10.76 -3.87
C SER A 173 -21.99 10.98 -2.99
N ILE A 174 -21.91 10.51 -1.76
CA ILE A 174 -22.96 10.68 -0.76
C ILE A 174 -22.41 11.56 0.35
N GLY A 175 -23.00 12.74 0.52
CA GLY A 175 -22.70 13.62 1.64
C GLY A 175 -23.67 13.37 2.80
N TYR A 176 -23.15 13.29 4.01
CA TYR A 176 -23.94 13.20 5.24
C TYR A 176 -23.25 13.96 6.36
N PRO A 177 -24.03 14.54 7.30
CA PRO A 177 -23.43 15.17 8.48
C PRO A 177 -22.86 14.12 9.42
N LEU A 178 -21.65 14.35 9.90
CA LEU A 178 -21.09 13.52 10.97
C LEU A 178 -21.82 13.81 12.29
N PRO A 179 -22.10 12.78 13.10
CA PRO A 179 -22.68 12.98 14.43
C PRO A 179 -21.78 13.86 15.30
N ALA A 180 -22.39 14.77 16.05
CA ALA A 180 -21.67 15.59 17.01
C ALA A 180 -20.94 14.68 18.03
N GLY A 181 -19.63 14.87 18.19
CA GLY A 181 -18.82 14.05 19.10
C GLY A 181 -18.21 12.79 18.50
N ALA A 182 -18.31 12.56 17.20
CA ALA A 182 -17.70 11.40 16.53
C ALA A 182 -16.16 11.40 16.50
N GLY A 183 -15.50 12.30 17.20
CA GLY A 183 -14.04 12.28 17.40
C GLY A 183 -13.19 12.30 16.13
N GLY A 184 -13.77 12.76 15.01
CA GLY A 184 -13.06 12.89 13.74
C GLY A 184 -13.03 11.63 12.87
N SER A 185 -13.43 10.45 13.36
CA SER A 185 -13.55 9.24 12.54
C SER A 185 -14.88 8.52 12.76
N ALA A 186 -15.46 7.97 11.71
CA ALA A 186 -16.69 7.19 11.78
C ALA A 186 -16.62 5.99 10.82
N GLU A 187 -17.12 4.85 11.27
CA GLU A 187 -17.32 3.68 10.42
C GLU A 187 -18.54 3.90 9.51
N VAL A 188 -18.40 3.52 8.25
CA VAL A 188 -19.45 3.70 7.24
C VAL A 188 -19.86 2.36 6.66
N SER A 189 -21.16 2.09 6.69
CA SER A 189 -21.78 0.95 6.02
C SER A 189 -22.86 1.43 5.07
N VAL A 190 -22.82 0.95 3.84
CA VAL A 190 -23.81 1.30 2.82
C VAL A 190 -24.59 0.05 2.41
N ARG A 191 -25.90 0.12 2.46
CA ARG A 191 -26.82 -0.92 1.96
C ARG A 191 -27.63 -0.37 0.79
N VAL A 192 -27.79 -1.21 -0.24
CA VAL A 192 -28.64 -0.91 -1.39
C VAL A 192 -29.77 -1.91 -1.46
N ASN A 193 -31.00 -1.44 -1.46
CA ASN A 193 -32.22 -2.29 -1.51
C ASN A 193 -32.56 -2.73 -2.95
N ARG A 194 -31.54 -3.08 -3.74
CA ARG A 194 -31.69 -3.56 -5.11
C ARG A 194 -30.98 -4.90 -5.26
N PRO A 195 -31.68 -5.97 -5.69
CA PRO A 195 -31.03 -7.27 -5.88
C PRO A 195 -29.99 -7.22 -7.01
N GLY A 196 -28.94 -8.03 -6.89
CA GLY A 196 -27.89 -8.15 -7.90
C GLY A 196 -26.88 -7.00 -7.94
N VAL A 197 -26.92 -6.07 -6.97
CA VAL A 197 -25.97 -4.96 -6.86
C VAL A 197 -24.93 -5.24 -5.77
N THR A 198 -23.66 -5.14 -6.14
CA THR A 198 -22.54 -5.16 -5.19
C THR A 198 -22.09 -3.74 -4.91
N VAL A 199 -22.08 -3.35 -3.65
CA VAL A 199 -21.61 -2.03 -3.21
C VAL A 199 -20.20 -2.13 -2.69
N ARG A 200 -19.33 -1.25 -3.15
CA ARG A 200 -18.00 -1.05 -2.60
C ARG A 200 -17.91 0.37 -2.06
N THR A 201 -17.53 0.47 -0.80
CA THR A 201 -17.41 1.75 -0.10
C THR A 201 -16.19 1.72 0.81
N ARG A 202 -15.72 2.88 1.18
CA ARG A 202 -14.74 3.01 2.25
C ARG A 202 -15.35 2.54 3.56
N SER A 203 -14.58 1.84 4.38
CA SER A 203 -15.03 1.37 5.69
C SER A 203 -15.07 2.49 6.74
N GLY A 204 -14.36 3.60 6.49
CA GLY A 204 -14.29 4.71 7.43
C GLY A 204 -14.21 6.07 6.73
N VAL A 205 -14.68 7.09 7.42
CA VAL A 205 -14.54 8.50 7.07
C VAL A 205 -13.84 9.21 8.21
N VAL A 206 -12.83 10.01 7.85
CA VAL A 206 -12.12 10.86 8.81
C VAL A 206 -12.38 12.32 8.42
N ASP A 207 -12.92 13.09 9.35
CA ASP A 207 -13.04 14.53 9.17
C ASP A 207 -11.71 15.21 9.46
N ARG A 208 -11.14 15.85 8.46
CA ARG A 208 -9.89 16.58 8.58
C ARG A 208 -10.14 18.02 8.99
N ALA A 209 -9.38 18.49 9.96
CA ALA A 209 -9.41 19.89 10.35
C ALA A 209 -9.10 20.81 9.15
N PRO A 210 -9.72 22.01 9.06
CA PRO A 210 -9.48 22.94 7.96
C PRO A 210 -7.98 23.24 7.72
N ALA A 211 -7.19 23.37 8.77
CA ALA A 211 -5.74 23.58 8.68
C ALA A 211 -5.04 22.43 7.96
N GLN A 212 -5.36 21.19 8.28
CA GLN A 212 -4.80 20.00 7.62
C GLN A 212 -5.17 19.95 6.13
N ARG A 213 -6.40 20.35 5.77
CA ARG A 213 -6.82 20.42 4.36
C ARG A 213 -6.00 21.44 3.57
N ILE A 214 -5.66 22.57 4.18
CA ILE A 214 -4.80 23.60 3.56
C ILE A 214 -3.39 23.04 3.38
N GLU A 215 -2.83 22.40 4.40
CA GLU A 215 -1.51 21.81 4.36
C GLU A 215 -1.39 20.73 3.26
N ASP A 216 -2.38 19.83 3.17
CA ASP A 216 -2.48 18.82 2.12
C ASP A 216 -2.51 19.46 0.71
N ARG A 217 -3.27 20.55 0.54
CA ARG A 217 -3.35 21.27 -0.75
C ARG A 217 -2.03 21.92 -1.13
N VAL A 218 -1.34 22.51 -0.18
CA VAL A 218 -0.01 23.09 -0.40
C VAL A 218 0.96 21.98 -0.85
N LEU A 219 1.01 20.86 -0.13
CA LEU A 219 1.86 19.72 -0.49
C LEU A 219 1.52 19.18 -1.88
N ALA A 220 0.24 18.96 -2.19
CA ALA A 220 -0.17 18.47 -3.50
C ALA A 220 0.24 19.41 -4.64
N ASN A 221 0.16 20.72 -4.43
CA ASN A 221 0.54 21.73 -5.42
C ASN A 221 2.05 21.83 -5.63
N LEU A 222 2.88 21.43 -4.66
CA LEU A 222 4.33 21.34 -4.85
C LEU A 222 4.72 20.27 -5.87
N PHE A 223 3.90 19.23 -6.03
CA PHE A 223 4.15 18.15 -6.99
C PHE A 223 3.39 18.31 -8.32
N ARG A 224 2.50 19.31 -8.42
CA ARG A 224 1.78 19.64 -9.65
C ARG A 224 2.29 20.96 -10.20
N MET A 225 2.86 20.92 -11.39
CA MET A 225 3.02 22.12 -12.19
C MET A 225 1.66 22.47 -12.81
N ASP A 226 0.84 23.23 -12.11
CA ASP A 226 -0.44 23.70 -12.64
C ASP A 226 -0.20 25.05 -13.31
N GLU A 227 -0.25 25.06 -14.64
CA GLU A 227 -0.12 26.27 -15.44
C GLU A 227 -1.29 27.26 -15.21
N ASN A 228 -2.37 26.80 -14.63
CA ASN A 228 -3.55 27.59 -14.28
C ASN A 228 -3.60 27.97 -12.79
N ALA A 229 -2.47 28.31 -12.21
CA ALA A 229 -2.42 28.79 -10.83
C ALA A 229 -3.40 29.95 -10.61
N ARG A 230 -4.38 29.77 -9.71
CA ARG A 230 -5.39 30.79 -9.42
C ARG A 230 -4.85 32.02 -8.69
N LEU A 231 -3.64 31.94 -8.19
CA LEU A 231 -2.95 33.05 -7.54
C LEU A 231 -1.67 33.38 -8.34
N PRO A 232 -1.53 34.60 -8.83
CA PRO A 232 -0.30 35.02 -9.49
C PRO A 232 0.79 35.18 -8.44
N ILE A 233 1.54 34.12 -8.17
CA ILE A 233 2.66 34.14 -7.25
C ILE A 233 3.96 34.26 -8.06
N ALA A 234 4.67 35.34 -7.89
CA ALA A 234 6.02 35.50 -8.44
C ALA A 234 7.05 35.22 -7.33
N VAL A 235 7.90 34.24 -7.56
CA VAL A 235 9.02 33.95 -6.67
C VAL A 235 10.32 34.34 -7.32
N SER A 236 11.09 35.21 -6.70
CA SER A 236 12.46 35.53 -7.10
C SER A 236 13.43 35.12 -6.01
N SER A 237 14.50 34.44 -6.38
CA SER A 237 15.61 34.12 -5.48
C SER A 237 16.78 35.08 -5.70
N GLY A 238 17.33 35.56 -4.61
CA GLY A 238 18.61 36.31 -4.65
C GLY A 238 19.79 35.37 -4.90
N GLU A 239 20.95 35.95 -5.20
CA GLU A 239 22.16 35.15 -5.34
C GLU A 239 22.52 34.47 -4.00
N PRO A 240 22.94 33.19 -4.04
CA PRO A 240 23.34 32.47 -2.85
C PRO A 240 24.65 33.06 -2.30
N ARG A 241 24.66 33.45 -1.04
CA ARG A 241 25.83 33.94 -0.34
C ARG A 241 26.38 32.86 0.59
N MET A 242 27.69 32.66 0.56
CA MET A 242 28.35 31.74 1.48
C MET A 242 28.42 32.38 2.88
N GLU A 243 27.70 31.81 3.86
CA GLU A 243 27.71 32.30 5.24
C GLU A 243 28.83 31.66 6.08
N LYS A 244 29.06 30.38 5.89
CA LYS A 244 30.16 29.61 6.52
C LYS A 244 30.62 28.50 5.56
N LYS A 245 31.81 27.91 5.86
CA LYS A 245 32.32 26.77 5.07
C LYS A 245 31.24 25.78 4.76
N LYS A 246 30.84 25.64 3.48
CA LYS A 246 29.80 24.74 2.95
C LYS A 246 28.31 25.08 3.30
N ARG A 247 28.02 26.27 3.82
CA ARG A 247 26.66 26.75 4.03
C ARG A 247 26.38 27.97 3.18
N TYR A 248 25.39 27.85 2.29
CA TYR A 248 24.92 28.94 1.44
C TYR A 248 23.55 29.40 1.93
N VAL A 249 23.33 30.69 1.94
CA VAL A 249 22.05 31.32 2.28
C VAL A 249 21.60 32.14 1.08
N THR A 250 20.37 32.03 0.69
CA THR A 250 19.70 32.84 -0.31
C THR A 250 18.45 33.48 0.25
N THR A 251 18.07 34.61 -0.25
CA THR A 251 16.82 35.29 0.08
C THR A 251 15.80 34.97 -1.00
N ALA A 252 14.65 34.41 -0.61
CA ALA A 252 13.52 34.24 -1.51
C ALA A 252 12.50 35.35 -1.26
N THR A 253 12.15 36.08 -2.32
CA THR A 253 11.06 37.09 -2.26
C THR A 253 9.85 36.54 -2.96
N VAL A 254 8.75 36.48 -2.24
CA VAL A 254 7.44 36.03 -2.75
C VAL A 254 6.54 37.24 -2.88
N ARG A 255 6.01 37.48 -4.07
CA ARG A 255 4.96 38.48 -4.34
C ARG A 255 3.68 37.74 -4.69
N VAL A 256 2.59 38.09 -4.03
CA VAL A 256 1.24 37.59 -4.22
C VAL A 256 0.39 38.65 -4.84
#